data_b487ce9e2142326f294e07309b0c875c
#
_entry.id   b487ce9e2142326f294e07309b0c875c
#
_cell.length_a   1.000
_cell.length_b   1.000
_cell.length_c   1.000
_cell.angle_alpha   90.00
_cell.angle_beta   90.00
_cell.angle_gamma   90.00
#
_symmetry.space_group_name_H-M   'P 1'
#
loop_
_entity.id
_entity.type
_entity.pdbx_description
1 polymer ?
#
loop_
_entity_poly.entity_id
_entity_poly.type
_entity_poly.pdbx_seq_one_letter_code
_entity_poly.pdbx_strand_id
1 'polypeptide(L)'
;QKAMLDAATCEAALAASAHVADAKAACADLVATLARRRLSEDAKFATFDEVQDYVDLACVIVIVACAALAAGLTMGVTSLESSELRVIKRTGSPAEKRQASSLLPLVERHPHHQVLVTLLLCNSLANEALPIFVDKLAPTWAAVLFSVVFVLVFGEILPSAIFTGPSQLRMAALCAPLVKCVLAVFSPITYPISLLLDHYLPEEDDCEEPDEIVARVEVERELAQLRGRPAPFTADESNLVRGVMALRRTTVADVYVPLKRVATVSASAPLSLETLQALRDAGHSRIPLRW
;
A
#
# COMPACT_ATOMS: atom_id res chain seq x y z
N GLN A 1 -8.11 -62.58 60.38
CA GLN A 1 -8.29 -61.19 60.00
C GLN A 1 -7.03 -60.52 59.35
N LYS A 2 -5.82 -60.83 59.88
CA LYS A 2 -4.56 -60.33 59.37
C LYS A 2 -4.22 -60.91 57.99
N ALA A 3 -4.49 -62.24 57.77
CA ALA A 3 -4.25 -62.87 56.46
C ALA A 3 -5.19 -62.38 55.34
N MET A 4 -6.42 -61.93 55.71
CA MET A 4 -7.31 -61.29 54.72
C MET A 4 -6.91 -59.89 54.31
N LEU A 5 -6.29 -59.17 55.26
CA LEU A 5 -5.80 -57.83 54.99
C LEU A 5 -4.57 -57.88 54.08
N ASP A 6 -3.69 -58.84 54.27
CA ASP A 6 -2.50 -59.07 53.46
C ASP A 6 -2.81 -59.49 52.02
N ALA A 7 -3.86 -60.30 51.85
CA ALA A 7 -4.34 -60.69 50.51
C ALA A 7 -4.95 -59.54 49.73
N ALA A 8 -5.77 -58.71 50.39
CA ALA A 8 -6.35 -57.51 49.72
C ALA A 8 -5.26 -56.43 49.31
N THR A 9 -4.27 -56.32 50.20
CA THR A 9 -3.15 -55.39 49.86
C THR A 9 -2.27 -55.95 48.75
N CYS A 10 -2.11 -57.27 48.66
CA CYS A 10 -1.36 -57.92 47.58
C CYS A 10 -2.14 -57.86 46.25
N GLU A 11 -3.47 -58.01 46.25
CA GLU A 11 -4.28 -57.79 45.02
C GLU A 11 -4.30 -56.38 44.58
N ALA A 12 -4.39 -55.40 45.49
CA ALA A 12 -4.30 -53.96 45.12
C ALA A 12 -2.92 -53.59 44.56
N ALA A 13 -1.85 -54.15 45.10
CA ALA A 13 -0.50 -53.95 44.58
C ALA A 13 -0.31 -54.60 43.20
N LEU A 14 -0.88 -55.81 42.98
CA LEU A 14 -0.88 -56.45 41.66
C LEU A 14 -1.70 -55.67 40.62
N ALA A 15 -2.85 -55.17 41.00
CA ALA A 15 -3.67 -54.32 40.12
C ALA A 15 -2.96 -53.00 39.79
N ALA A 16 -2.30 -52.38 40.78
CA ALA A 16 -1.47 -51.17 40.53
C ALA A 16 -0.29 -51.45 39.63
N SER A 17 0.37 -52.62 39.78
CA SER A 17 1.48 -53.01 38.90
C SER A 17 1.07 -53.33 37.46
N ALA A 18 -0.13 -53.94 37.30
CA ALA A 18 -0.73 -54.18 35.98
C ALA A 18 -1.07 -52.87 35.29
N HIS A 19 -1.67 -51.88 35.99
CA HIS A 19 -1.95 -50.57 35.47
C HIS A 19 -0.68 -49.81 35.07
N VAL A 20 0.41 -49.96 35.82
CA VAL A 20 1.70 -49.35 35.47
C VAL A 20 2.34 -50.05 34.27
N ALA A 21 2.18 -51.37 34.14
CA ALA A 21 2.65 -52.09 32.96
C ALA A 21 1.90 -51.73 31.70
N ASP A 22 0.56 -51.56 31.77
CA ASP A 22 -0.28 -51.10 30.66
C ASP A 22 0.04 -49.63 30.26
N ALA A 23 0.25 -48.76 31.24
CA ALA A 23 0.66 -47.36 30.97
C ALA A 23 2.06 -47.30 30.32
N LYS A 24 2.99 -48.17 30.73
CA LYS A 24 4.31 -48.29 30.13
C LYS A 24 4.24 -48.82 28.70
N ALA A 25 3.41 -49.82 28.44
CA ALA A 25 3.17 -50.35 27.09
C ALA A 25 2.53 -49.31 26.17
N ALA A 26 1.53 -48.58 26.63
CA ALA A 26 0.90 -47.49 25.88
C ALA A 26 1.89 -46.35 25.60
N CYS A 27 2.74 -45.98 26.55
CA CYS A 27 3.77 -44.97 26.37
C CYS A 27 4.87 -45.45 25.37
N ALA A 28 5.28 -46.71 25.41
CA ALA A 28 6.22 -47.28 24.45
C ALA A 28 5.64 -47.33 23.03
N ASP A 29 4.36 -47.65 22.88
CA ASP A 29 3.68 -47.67 21.59
C ASP A 29 3.49 -46.23 21.03
N LEU A 30 3.18 -45.30 21.89
CA LEU A 30 3.15 -43.87 21.52
C LEU A 30 4.51 -43.37 21.05
N VAL A 31 5.59 -43.69 21.79
CA VAL A 31 6.95 -43.30 21.40
C VAL A 31 7.38 -43.99 20.10
N ALA A 32 7.02 -45.28 19.91
CA ALA A 32 7.31 -45.98 18.65
C ALA A 32 6.55 -45.41 17.48
N THR A 33 5.29 -45.00 17.69
CA THR A 33 4.44 -44.33 16.66
C THR A 33 4.99 -42.97 16.31
N LEU A 34 5.39 -42.18 17.29
CA LEU A 34 6.04 -40.88 17.07
C LEU A 34 7.39 -41.01 16.38
N ALA A 35 8.20 -42.03 16.75
CA ALA A 35 9.47 -42.31 16.09
C ALA A 35 9.28 -42.75 14.64
N ARG A 36 8.29 -43.64 14.37
CA ARG A 36 7.94 -44.03 12.99
C ARG A 36 7.46 -42.85 12.17
N ARG A 37 6.67 -41.97 12.77
CA ARG A 37 6.19 -40.74 12.11
C ARG A 37 7.34 -39.80 11.79
N ARG A 38 8.30 -39.61 12.71
CA ARG A 38 9.54 -38.84 12.43
C ARG A 38 10.38 -39.46 11.33
N LEU A 39 10.60 -40.78 11.37
CA LEU A 39 11.36 -41.47 10.32
C LEU A 39 10.67 -41.40 8.95
N SER A 40 9.35 -41.43 8.90
CA SER A 40 8.59 -41.24 7.65
C SER A 40 8.61 -39.77 7.16
N GLU A 41 8.67 -38.80 8.07
CA GLU A 41 8.82 -37.39 7.74
C GLU A 41 10.24 -37.06 7.24
N ASP A 42 11.28 -37.66 7.86
CA ASP A 42 12.66 -37.52 7.40
C ASP A 42 12.90 -38.21 6.03
N ALA A 43 12.16 -39.27 5.74
CA ALA A 43 12.24 -39.97 4.45
C ALA A 43 11.62 -39.13 3.31
N LYS A 44 10.68 -38.23 3.58
CA LYS A 44 10.14 -37.33 2.55
C LYS A 44 11.18 -36.38 1.98
N PHE A 45 12.25 -36.06 2.70
CA PHE A 45 13.34 -35.23 2.19
C PHE A 45 14.32 -35.98 1.24
N ALA A 46 14.24 -37.30 1.18
CA ALA A 46 15.29 -38.13 0.58
C ALA A 46 15.05 -38.58 -0.87
N THR A 47 13.81 -38.48 -1.37
CA THR A 47 13.51 -39.00 -2.73
C THR A 47 12.45 -38.16 -3.44
N PHE A 48 12.88 -37.27 -4.32
CA PHE A 48 12.04 -36.70 -5.40
C PHE A 48 12.00 -37.71 -6.55
N ASP A 49 11.20 -38.74 -6.44
CA ASP A 49 11.14 -39.81 -7.44
C ASP A 49 9.81 -39.97 -8.15
N GLU A 50 8.75 -39.31 -7.67
CA GLU A 50 7.43 -39.40 -8.33
C GLU A 50 7.10 -38.14 -9.12
N VAL A 51 6.43 -38.29 -10.27
CA VAL A 51 5.90 -37.18 -11.10
C VAL A 51 5.02 -36.24 -10.28
N GLN A 52 4.38 -36.75 -9.22
CA GLN A 52 3.53 -36.01 -8.32
C GLN A 52 4.31 -34.94 -7.53
N ASP A 53 5.54 -35.23 -7.12
CA ASP A 53 6.40 -34.29 -6.36
C ASP A 53 6.78 -33.06 -7.23
N TYR A 54 7.04 -33.30 -8.51
CA TYR A 54 7.30 -32.21 -9.46
C TYR A 54 6.06 -31.35 -9.73
N VAL A 55 4.85 -31.95 -9.73
CA VAL A 55 3.59 -31.23 -9.87
C VAL A 55 3.35 -30.38 -8.61
N ASP A 56 3.52 -30.94 -7.42
CA ASP A 56 3.35 -30.22 -6.16
C ASP A 56 4.38 -29.07 -6.04
N LEU A 57 5.64 -29.27 -6.45
CA LEU A 57 6.66 -28.23 -6.54
C LEU A 57 6.27 -27.12 -7.53
N ALA A 58 5.76 -27.49 -8.70
CA ALA A 58 5.27 -26.51 -9.67
C ALA A 58 4.09 -25.69 -9.13
N CYS A 59 3.17 -26.33 -8.40
CA CYS A 59 2.08 -25.66 -7.71
C CYS A 59 2.61 -24.66 -6.66
N VAL A 60 3.60 -25.03 -5.87
CA VAL A 60 4.24 -24.12 -4.90
C VAL A 60 4.82 -22.89 -5.60
N ILE A 61 5.56 -23.09 -6.68
CA ILE A 61 6.14 -21.96 -7.45
C ILE A 61 5.04 -21.03 -8.00
N VAL A 62 3.98 -21.59 -8.55
CA VAL A 62 2.85 -20.81 -9.09
C VAL A 62 2.14 -20.04 -7.99
N ILE A 63 1.88 -20.67 -6.84
CA ILE A 63 1.22 -20.03 -5.69
C ILE A 63 2.07 -18.88 -5.16
N VAL A 64 3.39 -19.08 -4.99
CA VAL A 64 4.32 -18.02 -4.55
C VAL A 64 4.35 -16.87 -5.56
N ALA A 65 4.38 -17.16 -6.85
CA ALA A 65 4.33 -16.14 -7.90
C ALA A 65 3.01 -15.36 -7.87
N CYS A 66 1.87 -16.04 -7.65
CA CYS A 66 0.57 -15.39 -7.48
C CYS A 66 0.53 -14.51 -6.24
N ALA A 67 1.03 -14.99 -5.10
CA ALA A 67 1.14 -14.22 -3.88
C ALA A 67 2.01 -12.97 -4.07
N ALA A 68 3.19 -13.15 -4.67
CA ALA A 68 4.13 -12.06 -4.96
C ALA A 68 3.51 -10.98 -5.88
N LEU A 69 2.81 -11.40 -6.92
CA LEU A 69 2.11 -10.47 -7.81
C LEU A 69 0.97 -9.75 -7.10
N ALA A 70 0.17 -10.47 -6.31
CA ALA A 70 -0.94 -9.89 -5.57
C ALA A 70 -0.44 -8.87 -4.53
N ALA A 71 0.56 -9.22 -3.72
CA ALA A 71 1.15 -8.34 -2.71
C ALA A 71 1.83 -7.11 -3.35
N GLY A 72 2.63 -7.32 -4.40
CA GLY A 72 3.29 -6.23 -5.11
C GLY A 72 2.29 -5.27 -5.78
N LEU A 73 1.25 -5.82 -6.41
CA LEU A 73 0.20 -5.02 -7.05
C LEU A 73 -0.67 -4.28 -6.05
N THR A 74 -0.94 -4.87 -4.88
CA THR A 74 -1.65 -4.17 -3.80
C THR A 74 -0.94 -2.87 -3.48
N MET A 75 0.35 -2.91 -3.16
CA MET A 75 1.14 -1.71 -2.86
C MET A 75 1.32 -0.82 -4.10
N GLY A 76 1.56 -1.41 -5.27
CA GLY A 76 1.81 -0.68 -6.51
C GLY A 76 0.60 0.06 -7.09
N VAL A 77 -0.62 -0.46 -6.90
CA VAL A 77 -1.85 0.17 -7.42
C VAL A 77 -2.45 1.12 -6.39
N THR A 78 -2.44 0.76 -5.10
CA THR A 78 -3.05 1.61 -4.05
C THR A 78 -2.25 2.88 -3.76
N SER A 79 -0.96 2.90 -4.05
CA SER A 79 -0.12 4.10 -3.91
C SER A 79 -0.19 5.05 -5.12
N LEU A 80 -0.95 4.71 -6.17
CA LEU A 80 -1.17 5.56 -7.35
C LEU A 80 -2.56 6.20 -7.25
N GLU A 81 -2.61 7.46 -6.89
CA GLU A 81 -3.84 8.24 -6.86
C GLU A 81 -4.44 8.49 -8.26
N SER A 82 -5.76 8.56 -8.33
CA SER A 82 -6.47 8.86 -9.58
C SER A 82 -6.12 10.25 -10.13
N SER A 83 -5.92 11.22 -9.25
CA SER A 83 -5.47 12.59 -9.52
C SER A 83 -4.10 12.60 -10.20
N GLU A 84 -3.13 11.88 -9.65
CA GLU A 84 -1.77 11.75 -10.18
C GLU A 84 -1.77 11.09 -11.57
N LEU A 85 -2.53 10.00 -11.75
CA LEU A 85 -2.67 9.34 -13.04
C LEU A 85 -3.28 10.25 -14.11
N ARG A 86 -4.23 11.13 -13.75
CA ARG A 86 -4.79 12.14 -14.67
C ARG A 86 -3.77 13.20 -15.07
N VAL A 87 -2.93 13.64 -14.12
CA VAL A 87 -1.82 14.57 -14.40
C VAL A 87 -0.81 13.94 -15.35
N ILE A 88 -0.34 12.71 -15.05
CA ILE A 88 0.59 11.97 -15.91
C ILE A 88 0.01 11.77 -17.31
N LYS A 89 -1.27 11.46 -17.43
CA LYS A 89 -1.95 11.33 -18.73
C LYS A 89 -1.92 12.62 -19.56
N ARG A 90 -1.94 13.79 -18.91
CA ARG A 90 -1.90 15.10 -19.60
C ARG A 90 -0.46 15.56 -19.92
N THR A 91 0.43 15.46 -18.94
CA THR A 91 1.76 16.09 -18.97
C THR A 91 2.91 15.12 -19.24
N GLY A 92 2.73 13.81 -18.97
CA GLY A 92 3.76 12.79 -19.06
C GLY A 92 4.28 12.52 -20.49
N SER A 93 5.32 11.73 -20.56
CA SER A 93 5.89 11.23 -21.82
C SER A 93 4.90 10.34 -22.58
N PRO A 94 5.09 10.07 -23.88
CA PRO A 94 4.20 9.20 -24.65
C PRO A 94 4.04 7.78 -24.07
N ALA A 95 5.09 7.27 -23.40
CA ALA A 95 5.05 5.97 -22.73
C ALA A 95 4.21 6.04 -21.45
N GLU A 96 4.43 7.03 -20.59
CA GLU A 96 3.69 7.25 -19.35
C GLU A 96 2.20 7.51 -19.60
N LYS A 97 1.88 8.28 -20.65
CA LYS A 97 0.48 8.51 -21.08
C LYS A 97 -0.26 7.22 -21.41
N ARG A 98 0.42 6.27 -22.10
CA ARG A 98 -0.16 4.96 -22.40
C ARG A 98 -0.37 4.13 -21.13
N GLN A 99 0.62 4.13 -20.24
CA GLN A 99 0.57 3.42 -18.96
C GLN A 99 -0.55 3.96 -18.07
N ALA A 100 -0.62 5.27 -17.86
CA ALA A 100 -1.69 5.92 -17.11
C ALA A 100 -3.07 5.64 -17.73
N SER A 101 -3.19 5.66 -19.06
CA SER A 101 -4.46 5.35 -19.75
C SER A 101 -4.94 3.91 -19.56
N SER A 102 -4.03 2.95 -19.31
CA SER A 102 -4.41 1.55 -19.04
C SER A 102 -4.84 1.32 -17.61
N LEU A 103 -4.29 2.11 -16.65
CA LEU A 103 -4.59 2.03 -15.22
C LEU A 103 -5.83 2.85 -14.82
N LEU A 104 -6.04 4.00 -15.43
CA LEU A 104 -7.13 4.91 -15.09
C LEU A 104 -8.51 4.23 -15.06
N PRO A 105 -8.89 3.37 -16.05
CA PRO A 105 -10.17 2.67 -16.02
C PRO A 105 -10.27 1.65 -14.87
N LEU A 106 -9.15 1.17 -14.34
CA LEU A 106 -9.11 0.23 -13.24
C LEU A 106 -9.45 0.94 -11.91
N VAL A 107 -8.90 2.15 -11.74
CA VAL A 107 -9.09 2.95 -10.52
C VAL A 107 -10.43 3.70 -10.53
N GLU A 108 -10.88 4.25 -11.69
CA GLU A 108 -12.10 5.07 -11.79
C GLU A 108 -13.40 4.28 -11.94
N ARG A 109 -13.36 3.07 -12.55
CA ARG A 109 -14.58 2.33 -12.91
C ARG A 109 -15.12 1.46 -11.79
N HIS A 110 -14.28 1.08 -10.85
CA HIS A 110 -14.62 0.21 -9.74
C HIS A 110 -14.78 1.01 -8.45
N PRO A 111 -15.61 0.54 -7.48
CA PRO A 111 -15.61 1.07 -6.13
C PRO A 111 -14.19 1.19 -5.60
N HIS A 112 -13.86 2.29 -4.92
CA HIS A 112 -12.48 2.63 -4.56
C HIS A 112 -11.75 1.47 -3.87
N HIS A 113 -12.40 0.86 -2.88
CA HIS A 113 -11.83 -0.25 -2.12
C HIS A 113 -11.88 -1.61 -2.85
N GLN A 114 -12.59 -1.75 -4.00
CA GLN A 114 -12.77 -3.06 -4.63
C GLN A 114 -11.45 -3.66 -5.15
N VAL A 115 -10.60 -2.85 -5.74
CA VAL A 115 -9.29 -3.31 -6.25
C VAL A 115 -8.42 -3.77 -5.10
N LEU A 116 -8.37 -2.97 -4.02
CA LEU A 116 -7.63 -3.28 -2.80
C LEU A 116 -8.11 -4.60 -2.17
N VAL A 117 -9.42 -4.71 -1.90
CA VAL A 117 -10.00 -5.92 -1.29
C VAL A 117 -9.77 -7.16 -2.14
N THR A 118 -9.87 -7.03 -3.47
CA THR A 118 -9.65 -8.15 -4.38
C THR A 118 -8.21 -8.65 -4.36
N LEU A 119 -7.24 -7.75 -4.39
CA LEU A 119 -5.83 -8.10 -4.35
C LEU A 119 -5.42 -8.67 -2.98
N LEU A 120 -5.92 -8.10 -1.88
CA LEU A 120 -5.72 -8.64 -0.53
C LEU A 120 -6.31 -10.03 -0.39
N LEU A 121 -7.52 -10.27 -0.88
CA LEU A 121 -8.15 -11.58 -0.85
C LEU A 121 -7.36 -12.62 -1.66
N CYS A 122 -6.90 -12.23 -2.85
CA CYS A 122 -6.06 -13.08 -3.69
C CYS A 122 -4.73 -13.44 -3.01
N ASN A 123 -4.09 -12.46 -2.38
CA ASN A 123 -2.85 -12.68 -1.61
C ASN A 123 -3.08 -13.62 -0.41
N SER A 124 -4.13 -13.38 0.38
CA SER A 124 -4.47 -14.24 1.52
C SER A 124 -4.76 -15.67 1.08
N LEU A 125 -5.52 -15.85 0.00
CA LEU A 125 -5.84 -17.18 -0.51
C LEU A 125 -4.59 -17.94 -0.97
N ALA A 126 -3.65 -17.26 -1.63
CA ALA A 126 -2.38 -17.83 -2.02
C ALA A 126 -1.53 -18.23 -0.80
N ASN A 127 -1.46 -17.38 0.21
CA ASN A 127 -0.69 -17.64 1.44
C ASN A 127 -1.26 -18.82 2.23
N GLU A 128 -2.59 -18.96 2.32
CA GLU A 128 -3.23 -20.10 2.98
C GLU A 128 -3.11 -21.41 2.19
N ALA A 129 -3.06 -21.34 0.87
CA ALA A 129 -2.89 -22.52 0.04
C ALA A 129 -1.47 -23.10 0.09
N LEU A 130 -0.44 -22.27 0.29
CA LEU A 130 0.96 -22.67 0.21
C LEU A 130 1.36 -23.81 1.18
N PRO A 131 1.04 -23.75 2.49
CA PRO A 131 1.41 -24.79 3.44
C PRO A 131 0.87 -26.18 3.04
N ILE A 132 -0.28 -26.25 2.40
CA ILE A 132 -0.92 -27.49 1.96
C ILE A 132 -0.05 -28.25 0.95
N PHE A 133 0.56 -27.52 0.02
CA PHE A 133 1.43 -28.12 -1.00
C PHE A 133 2.85 -28.39 -0.46
N VAL A 134 3.36 -27.50 0.40
CA VAL A 134 4.70 -27.65 0.99
C VAL A 134 4.76 -28.83 1.98
N ASP A 135 3.67 -29.11 2.72
CA ASP A 135 3.60 -30.26 3.66
C ASP A 135 3.73 -31.62 2.96
N LYS A 136 3.41 -31.68 1.66
CA LYS A 136 3.61 -32.89 0.86
C LYS A 136 5.08 -33.12 0.48
N LEU A 137 5.85 -32.03 0.34
CA LEU A 137 7.23 -32.03 -0.14
C LEU A 137 8.25 -32.10 0.99
N ALA A 138 7.88 -31.68 2.22
CA ALA A 138 8.78 -31.57 3.35
C ALA A 138 8.12 -32.04 4.65
N PRO A 139 8.91 -32.40 5.70
CA PRO A 139 8.38 -32.66 7.03
C PRO A 139 7.59 -31.47 7.55
N THR A 140 6.44 -31.70 8.24
CA THR A 140 5.49 -30.67 8.63
C THR A 140 6.11 -29.47 9.37
N TRP A 141 7.08 -29.70 10.27
CA TRP A 141 7.76 -28.61 10.98
C TRP A 141 8.60 -27.73 10.07
N ALA A 142 9.31 -28.35 9.11
CA ALA A 142 10.15 -27.66 8.12
C ALA A 142 9.27 -26.95 7.09
N ALA A 143 8.16 -27.57 6.67
CA ALA A 143 7.19 -27.00 5.77
C ALA A 143 6.61 -25.69 6.32
N VAL A 144 6.20 -25.67 7.59
CA VAL A 144 5.66 -24.47 8.26
C VAL A 144 6.73 -23.37 8.33
N LEU A 145 7.93 -23.69 8.84
CA LEU A 145 9.00 -22.70 8.97
C LEU A 145 9.43 -22.14 7.62
N PHE A 146 9.60 -23.02 6.62
CA PHE A 146 9.99 -22.62 5.28
C PHE A 146 8.91 -21.77 4.60
N SER A 147 7.63 -22.19 4.68
CA SER A 147 6.53 -21.43 4.07
C SER A 147 6.42 -20.02 4.66
N VAL A 148 6.50 -19.87 5.99
CA VAL A 148 6.42 -18.55 6.64
C VAL A 148 7.58 -17.64 6.19
N VAL A 149 8.82 -18.10 6.27
CA VAL A 149 9.99 -17.28 5.91
C VAL A 149 10.03 -16.99 4.41
N PHE A 150 9.77 -18.01 3.59
CA PHE A 150 9.85 -17.90 2.13
C PHE A 150 8.75 -17.00 1.57
N VAL A 151 7.51 -17.16 2.06
CA VAL A 151 6.38 -16.28 1.66
C VAL A 151 6.62 -14.85 2.11
N LEU A 152 7.07 -14.64 3.34
CA LEU A 152 7.32 -13.29 3.84
C LEU A 152 8.35 -12.56 2.97
N VAL A 153 9.47 -13.21 2.64
CA VAL A 153 10.56 -12.59 1.88
C VAL A 153 10.23 -12.48 0.40
N PHE A 154 9.86 -13.60 -0.24
CA PHE A 154 9.68 -13.68 -1.70
C PHE A 154 8.26 -13.42 -2.15
N GLY A 155 7.27 -13.69 -1.31
CA GLY A 155 5.84 -13.46 -1.61
C GLY A 155 5.35 -12.07 -1.23
N GLU A 156 6.03 -11.36 -0.32
CA GLU A 156 5.51 -10.10 0.22
C GLU A 156 6.55 -8.97 0.21
N ILE A 157 7.68 -9.08 0.90
CA ILE A 157 8.62 -7.97 1.06
C ILE A 157 9.28 -7.59 -0.27
N LEU A 158 9.86 -8.57 -0.96
CA LEU A 158 10.60 -8.32 -2.19
C LEU A 158 9.70 -7.79 -3.32
N PRO A 159 8.54 -8.40 -3.60
CA PRO A 159 7.62 -7.87 -4.60
C PRO A 159 7.10 -6.47 -4.26
N SER A 160 6.72 -6.21 -3.01
CA SER A 160 6.25 -4.88 -2.58
C SER A 160 7.33 -3.81 -2.81
N ALA A 161 8.60 -4.11 -2.49
CA ALA A 161 9.71 -3.20 -2.73
C ALA A 161 9.95 -2.94 -4.24
N ILE A 162 9.77 -3.94 -5.10
CA ILE A 162 9.91 -3.80 -6.56
C ILE A 162 8.78 -2.95 -7.13
N PHE A 163 7.54 -3.20 -6.70
CA PHE A 163 6.35 -2.50 -7.22
C PHE A 163 6.19 -1.08 -6.69
N THR A 164 6.83 -0.70 -5.58
CA THR A 164 6.88 0.68 -5.07
C THR A 164 8.11 1.46 -5.54
N GLY A 165 8.97 0.85 -6.36
CA GLY A 165 10.17 1.46 -6.91
C GLY A 165 9.91 2.46 -8.05
N PRO A 166 10.96 3.06 -8.63
CA PRO A 166 10.85 4.11 -9.66
C PRO A 166 10.19 3.63 -10.97
N SER A 167 10.00 2.35 -11.17
CA SER A 167 9.30 1.75 -12.32
C SER A 167 7.85 1.33 -12.00
N GLN A 168 7.29 1.77 -10.88
CA GLN A 168 5.96 1.44 -10.37
C GLN A 168 4.86 1.56 -11.44
N LEU A 169 4.74 2.71 -12.09
CA LEU A 169 3.73 2.96 -13.13
C LEU A 169 3.81 1.94 -14.27
N ARG A 170 5.02 1.62 -14.70
CA ARG A 170 5.26 0.64 -15.78
C ARG A 170 4.86 -0.78 -15.36
N MET A 171 5.25 -1.18 -14.15
CA MET A 171 4.95 -2.51 -13.60
C MET A 171 3.45 -2.68 -13.37
N ALA A 172 2.80 -1.71 -12.76
CA ALA A 172 1.35 -1.70 -12.56
C ALA A 172 0.59 -1.77 -13.90
N ALA A 173 1.00 -0.97 -14.90
CA ALA A 173 0.37 -0.96 -16.23
C ALA A 173 0.54 -2.30 -16.97
N LEU A 174 1.70 -2.96 -16.83
CA LEU A 174 1.94 -4.27 -17.43
C LEU A 174 0.99 -5.34 -16.85
N CYS A 175 0.76 -5.26 -15.54
CA CYS A 175 -0.10 -6.20 -14.81
C CYS A 175 -1.59 -5.82 -14.84
N ALA A 176 -1.97 -4.66 -15.38
CA ALA A 176 -3.36 -4.21 -15.44
C ALA A 176 -4.34 -5.23 -16.05
N PRO A 177 -4.01 -5.97 -17.15
CA PRO A 177 -4.92 -6.99 -17.69
C PRO A 177 -5.11 -8.17 -16.72
N LEU A 178 -4.06 -8.54 -15.97
CA LEU A 178 -4.15 -9.58 -14.95
C LEU A 178 -5.06 -9.14 -13.80
N VAL A 179 -4.90 -7.92 -13.31
CA VAL A 179 -5.75 -7.36 -12.25
C VAL A 179 -7.23 -7.36 -12.68
N LYS A 180 -7.52 -6.98 -13.93
CA LYS A 180 -8.89 -7.04 -14.47
C LYS A 180 -9.47 -8.45 -14.48
N CYS A 181 -8.67 -9.46 -14.82
CA CYS A 181 -9.09 -10.85 -14.79
C CYS A 181 -9.40 -11.31 -13.36
N VAL A 182 -8.50 -11.00 -12.41
CA VAL A 182 -8.68 -11.33 -10.97
C VAL A 182 -9.92 -10.62 -10.42
N LEU A 183 -10.10 -9.32 -10.73
CA LEU A 183 -11.30 -8.57 -10.35
C LEU A 183 -12.59 -9.23 -10.89
N ALA A 184 -12.60 -9.66 -12.13
CA ALA A 184 -13.78 -10.31 -12.72
C ALA A 184 -14.14 -11.62 -11.99
N VAL A 185 -13.12 -12.42 -11.62
CA VAL A 185 -13.32 -13.69 -10.90
C VAL A 185 -13.82 -13.47 -9.47
N PHE A 186 -13.20 -12.54 -8.74
CA PHE A 186 -13.51 -12.28 -7.33
C PHE A 186 -14.63 -11.25 -7.10
N SER A 187 -15.10 -10.57 -8.16
CA SER A 187 -16.14 -9.54 -8.07
C SER A 187 -17.38 -9.95 -7.26
N PRO A 188 -17.95 -11.18 -7.40
CA PRO A 188 -19.14 -11.53 -6.64
C PRO A 188 -18.95 -11.50 -5.12
N ILE A 189 -17.72 -11.69 -4.65
CA ILE A 189 -17.37 -11.66 -3.22
C ILE A 189 -16.90 -10.27 -2.81
N THR A 190 -16.03 -9.66 -3.60
CA THR A 190 -15.36 -8.40 -3.25
C THR A 190 -16.24 -7.17 -3.45
N TYR A 191 -17.19 -7.22 -4.39
CA TYR A 191 -18.11 -6.10 -4.64
C TYR A 191 -18.99 -5.75 -3.43
N PRO A 192 -19.70 -6.69 -2.76
CA PRO A 192 -20.47 -6.34 -1.57
C PRO A 192 -19.60 -5.88 -0.40
N ILE A 193 -18.38 -6.42 -0.27
CA ILE A 193 -17.43 -6.01 0.78
C ILE A 193 -16.94 -4.58 0.52
N SER A 194 -16.60 -4.24 -0.73
CA SER A 194 -16.14 -2.90 -1.08
C SER A 194 -17.24 -1.84 -0.89
N LEU A 195 -18.48 -2.14 -1.25
CA LEU A 195 -19.62 -1.26 -0.98
C LEU A 195 -19.84 -0.99 0.52
N LEU A 196 -19.63 -2.02 1.34
CA LEU A 196 -19.69 -1.86 2.79
C LEU A 196 -18.57 -0.96 3.29
N LEU A 197 -17.36 -1.15 2.75
CA LEU A 197 -16.18 -0.37 3.10
C LEU A 197 -16.34 1.09 2.68
N ASP A 198 -16.78 1.34 1.45
CA ASP A 198 -17.04 2.69 0.93
C ASP A 198 -18.13 3.43 1.73
N HIS A 199 -19.07 2.69 2.33
CA HIS A 199 -20.10 3.27 3.19
C HIS A 199 -19.56 3.68 4.57
N TYR A 200 -18.66 2.88 5.16
CA TYR A 200 -18.10 3.15 6.50
C TYR A 200 -16.84 4.00 6.48
N LEU A 201 -16.08 3.94 5.39
CA LEU A 201 -14.88 4.74 5.15
C LEU A 201 -15.05 5.51 3.82
N PRO A 202 -15.90 6.54 3.80
CA PRO A 202 -15.99 7.40 2.63
C PRO A 202 -14.61 8.02 2.40
N GLU A 203 -14.14 7.95 1.17
CA GLU A 203 -12.96 8.67 0.75
C GLU A 203 -13.25 10.16 0.87
N GLU A 204 -12.43 10.90 1.60
CA GLU A 204 -12.47 12.36 1.52
C GLU A 204 -12.06 12.72 0.09
N ASP A 205 -12.95 13.44 -0.61
CA ASP A 205 -12.65 13.91 -1.96
C ASP A 205 -11.29 14.58 -1.93
N ASP A 206 -10.30 14.04 -2.67
CA ASP A 206 -8.94 14.54 -2.80
C ASP A 206 -8.88 15.94 -3.48
N CYS A 207 -9.72 16.84 -3.02
CA CYS A 207 -9.59 18.25 -3.30
C CYS A 207 -8.52 18.79 -2.36
N GLU A 208 -7.24 18.65 -2.77
CA GLU A 208 -6.14 19.29 -2.04
C GLU A 208 -6.55 20.73 -1.67
N GLU A 209 -6.58 21.02 -0.38
CA GLU A 209 -6.84 22.39 0.07
C GLU A 209 -5.74 23.29 -0.49
N PRO A 210 -6.06 24.54 -0.88
CA PRO A 210 -5.07 25.47 -1.42
C PRO A 210 -3.84 25.67 -0.53
N ASP A 211 -4.02 25.54 0.77
CA ASP A 211 -2.95 25.66 1.75
C ASP A 211 -2.03 24.43 1.71
N GLU A 212 -2.56 23.26 1.42
CA GLU A 212 -1.81 22.01 1.26
C GLU A 212 -0.93 22.04 0.01
N ILE A 213 -1.44 22.57 -1.11
CA ILE A 213 -0.66 22.77 -2.33
C ILE A 213 0.53 23.71 -2.07
N VAL A 214 0.31 24.80 -1.33
CA VAL A 214 1.37 25.75 -0.97
C VAL A 214 2.41 25.08 -0.07
N ALA A 215 1.95 24.35 0.96
CA ALA A 215 2.84 23.61 1.87
C ALA A 215 3.68 22.56 1.13
N ARG A 216 3.08 21.82 0.20
CA ARG A 216 3.77 20.82 -0.62
C ARG A 216 4.88 21.43 -1.47
N VAL A 217 4.60 22.53 -2.14
CA VAL A 217 5.61 23.28 -2.95
C VAL A 217 6.78 23.76 -2.09
N GLU A 218 6.52 24.24 -0.87
CA GLU A 218 7.57 24.68 0.05
C GLU A 218 8.42 23.51 0.57
N VAL A 219 7.78 22.43 1.02
CA VAL A 219 8.47 21.22 1.49
C VAL A 219 9.32 20.59 0.40
N GLU A 220 8.81 20.47 -0.83
CA GLU A 220 9.60 19.94 -1.95
C GLU A 220 10.84 20.80 -2.25
N ARG A 221 10.69 22.12 -2.13
CA ARG A 221 11.81 23.04 -2.31
C ARG A 221 12.88 22.87 -1.23
N GLU A 222 12.47 22.80 0.04
CA GLU A 222 13.38 22.58 1.17
C GLU A 222 14.10 21.23 1.06
N LEU A 223 13.36 20.16 0.74
CA LEU A 223 13.93 18.84 0.53
C LEU A 223 14.92 18.79 -0.63
N ALA A 224 14.67 19.51 -1.71
CA ALA A 224 15.59 19.59 -2.84
C ALA A 224 16.89 20.28 -2.41
N GLN A 225 16.82 21.36 -1.64
CA GLN A 225 17.99 22.07 -1.09
C GLN A 225 18.80 21.16 -0.15
N LEU A 226 18.14 20.45 0.78
CA LEU A 226 18.80 19.53 1.70
C LEU A 226 19.48 18.36 0.98
N ARG A 227 18.94 17.93 -0.16
CA ARG A 227 19.50 16.85 -0.98
C ARG A 227 20.52 17.33 -2.01
N GLY A 228 20.81 18.62 -2.07
CA GLY A 228 21.72 19.20 -3.06
C GLY A 228 21.22 19.05 -4.51
N ARG A 229 19.91 18.96 -4.72
CA ARG A 229 19.27 18.85 -6.04
C ARG A 229 18.72 20.22 -6.46
N PRO A 230 18.62 20.51 -7.76
CA PRO A 230 17.92 21.71 -8.21
C PRO A 230 16.46 21.64 -7.70
N ALA A 231 16.02 22.73 -7.05
CA ALA A 231 14.64 22.82 -6.59
C ALA A 231 13.68 22.86 -7.80
N PRO A 232 12.53 22.16 -7.73
CA PRO A 232 11.54 22.17 -8.80
C PRO A 232 10.93 23.54 -9.04
N PHE A 233 10.93 24.40 -8.00
CA PHE A 233 10.41 25.77 -8.05
C PHE A 233 11.46 26.76 -7.53
N THR A 234 11.59 27.89 -8.20
CA THR A 234 12.34 29.05 -7.70
C THR A 234 11.59 29.73 -6.55
N ALA A 235 12.28 30.61 -5.81
CA ALA A 235 11.63 31.39 -4.76
C ALA A 235 10.47 32.25 -5.27
N ASP A 236 10.65 32.84 -6.47
CA ASP A 236 9.64 33.71 -7.08
C ASP A 236 8.42 32.92 -7.55
N GLU A 237 8.62 31.73 -8.13
CA GLU A 237 7.53 30.82 -8.53
C GLU A 237 6.73 30.33 -7.32
N SER A 238 7.39 29.97 -6.23
CA SER A 238 6.71 29.58 -4.97
C SER A 238 5.88 30.73 -4.39
N ASN A 239 6.43 31.96 -4.39
CA ASN A 239 5.71 33.15 -3.95
C ASN A 239 4.51 33.47 -4.85
N LEU A 240 4.62 33.20 -6.14
CA LEU A 240 3.56 33.42 -7.10
C LEU A 240 2.41 32.43 -6.88
N VAL A 241 2.71 31.14 -6.66
CA VAL A 241 1.72 30.12 -6.30
C VAL A 241 1.00 30.50 -5.01
N ARG A 242 1.75 30.88 -3.97
CA ARG A 242 1.18 31.37 -2.70
C ARG A 242 0.24 32.55 -2.91
N GLY A 243 0.67 33.54 -3.70
CA GLY A 243 -0.13 34.72 -4.00
C GLY A 243 -1.45 34.41 -4.72
N VAL A 244 -1.41 33.49 -5.69
CA VAL A 244 -2.60 33.04 -6.42
C VAL A 244 -3.58 32.31 -5.49
N MET A 245 -3.08 31.41 -4.64
CA MET A 245 -3.92 30.68 -3.68
C MET A 245 -4.52 31.61 -2.60
N ALA A 246 -3.76 32.61 -2.15
CA ALA A 246 -4.25 33.63 -1.23
C ALA A 246 -5.39 34.48 -1.80
N LEU A 247 -5.50 34.65 -3.13
CA LEU A 247 -6.59 35.40 -3.77
C LEU A 247 -7.98 34.84 -3.44
N ARG A 248 -8.12 33.55 -3.19
CA ARG A 248 -9.42 32.96 -2.81
C ARG A 248 -9.95 33.49 -1.48
N ARG A 249 -9.06 33.89 -0.58
CA ARG A 249 -9.41 34.39 0.77
C ARG A 249 -9.32 35.90 0.85
N THR A 250 -8.66 36.56 -0.12
CA THR A 250 -8.49 38.01 -0.14
C THR A 250 -9.79 38.68 -0.58
N THR A 251 -10.35 39.50 0.28
CA THR A 251 -11.50 40.33 -0.03
C THR A 251 -11.11 41.72 -0.51
N VAL A 252 -12.05 42.41 -1.17
CA VAL A 252 -11.82 43.83 -1.58
C VAL A 252 -11.50 44.69 -0.37
N ALA A 253 -12.05 44.38 0.80
CA ALA A 253 -11.79 45.10 2.03
C ALA A 253 -10.34 45.00 2.50
N ASP A 254 -9.65 43.86 2.25
CA ASP A 254 -8.26 43.62 2.63
C ASP A 254 -7.27 44.45 1.80
N VAL A 255 -7.61 44.68 0.53
CA VAL A 255 -6.76 45.43 -0.43
C VAL A 255 -7.22 46.87 -0.66
N TYR A 256 -8.37 47.24 -0.06
CA TYR A 256 -8.98 48.57 -0.23
C TYR A 256 -8.09 49.65 0.38
N VAL A 257 -7.74 50.64 -0.40
CA VAL A 257 -7.08 51.89 0.04
C VAL A 257 -8.09 53.02 0.06
N PRO A 258 -8.40 53.63 1.23
CA PRO A 258 -9.29 54.75 1.30
C PRO A 258 -8.80 55.89 0.41
N LEU A 259 -9.71 56.55 -0.33
CA LEU A 259 -9.38 57.61 -1.27
C LEU A 259 -8.55 58.74 -0.64
N LYS A 260 -8.69 58.99 0.67
CA LYS A 260 -7.91 59.95 1.45
C LYS A 260 -6.42 59.62 1.51
N ARG A 261 -6.03 58.36 1.30
CA ARG A 261 -4.60 57.89 1.28
C ARG A 261 -4.06 57.69 -0.11
N VAL A 262 -4.91 57.78 -1.13
CA VAL A 262 -4.49 57.62 -2.53
C VAL A 262 -3.90 58.92 -3.01
N ALA A 263 -2.69 58.86 -3.58
CA ALA A 263 -2.09 60.00 -4.27
C ALA A 263 -2.95 60.33 -5.51
N THR A 264 -3.56 61.51 -5.51
CA THR A 264 -4.41 61.95 -6.60
C THR A 264 -3.96 63.33 -7.10
N VAL A 265 -4.19 63.58 -8.36
CA VAL A 265 -3.92 64.89 -8.97
C VAL A 265 -5.24 65.54 -9.39
N SER A 266 -5.41 66.83 -9.16
CA SER A 266 -6.58 67.53 -9.69
C SER A 266 -6.50 67.64 -11.22
N ALA A 267 -7.65 67.37 -11.89
CA ALA A 267 -7.72 67.49 -13.36
C ALA A 267 -7.46 68.93 -13.85
N SER A 268 -7.68 69.91 -12.96
CA SER A 268 -7.43 71.35 -13.23
C SER A 268 -6.00 71.82 -12.84
N ALA A 269 -5.17 70.93 -12.25
CA ALA A 269 -3.84 71.33 -11.84
C ALA A 269 -2.90 71.49 -13.07
N PRO A 270 -2.15 72.61 -13.14
CA PRO A 270 -1.19 72.81 -14.23
C PRO A 270 -0.07 71.75 -14.10
N LEU A 271 0.35 71.18 -15.23
CA LEU A 271 1.49 70.30 -15.34
C LEU A 271 2.81 71.08 -15.23
N SER A 272 3.05 71.70 -14.07
CA SER A 272 4.32 72.36 -13.77
C SER A 272 5.42 71.35 -13.43
N LEU A 273 6.68 71.83 -13.49
CA LEU A 273 7.82 71.02 -13.14
C LEU A 273 7.75 70.48 -11.70
N GLU A 274 7.20 71.28 -10.77
CA GLU A 274 6.97 70.91 -9.39
C GLU A 274 5.91 69.78 -9.27
N THR A 275 4.83 69.87 -10.01
CA THR A 275 3.79 68.83 -10.05
C THR A 275 4.36 67.53 -10.62
N LEU A 276 5.16 67.57 -11.64
CA LEU A 276 5.84 66.39 -12.23
C LEU A 276 6.87 65.78 -11.26
N GLN A 277 7.59 66.59 -10.51
CA GLN A 277 8.50 66.10 -9.48
C GLN A 277 7.76 65.43 -8.33
N ALA A 278 6.71 66.04 -7.83
CA ALA A 278 5.87 65.46 -6.78
C ALA A 278 5.23 64.12 -7.19
N LEU A 279 4.79 63.99 -8.45
CA LEU A 279 4.26 62.77 -9.01
C LEU A 279 5.34 61.68 -9.14
N ARG A 280 6.54 62.04 -9.54
CA ARG A 280 7.68 61.11 -9.58
C ARG A 280 8.08 60.65 -8.20
N ASP A 281 8.14 61.56 -7.23
CA ASP A 281 8.57 61.28 -5.88
C ASP A 281 7.51 60.45 -5.13
N ALA A 282 6.21 60.52 -5.51
CA ALA A 282 5.15 59.65 -5.05
C ALA A 282 5.35 58.16 -5.45
N GLY A 283 6.20 57.87 -6.43
CA GLY A 283 6.61 56.50 -6.79
C GLY A 283 5.52 55.62 -7.40
N HIS A 284 4.37 56.19 -7.77
CA HIS A 284 3.24 55.44 -8.31
C HIS A 284 3.19 55.42 -9.82
N SER A 285 3.06 54.26 -10.45
CA SER A 285 2.96 54.12 -11.91
C SER A 285 1.60 54.60 -12.48
N ARG A 286 0.57 54.69 -11.64
CA ARG A 286 -0.81 55.12 -11.99
C ARG A 286 -1.35 56.04 -10.90
N ILE A 287 -1.72 57.26 -11.27
CA ILE A 287 -2.23 58.22 -10.32
C ILE A 287 -3.61 58.68 -10.82
N PRO A 288 -4.71 58.47 -10.02
CA PRO A 288 -6.03 58.89 -10.39
C PRO A 288 -6.17 60.43 -10.48
N LEU A 289 -6.91 60.90 -11.48
CA LEU A 289 -7.30 62.28 -11.59
C LEU A 289 -8.58 62.53 -10.77
N ARG A 290 -8.59 63.61 -9.97
CA ARG A 290 -9.75 64.03 -9.23
C ARG A 290 -10.34 65.26 -9.92
N TRP A 291 -11.59 65.20 -10.27
CA TRP A 291 -12.40 66.30 -10.79
C TRP A 291 -12.89 67.20 -9.67
#